data_2bca7acd2beb03fbe04bffe2ab03bbe7
#
_entry.id   2bca7acd2beb03fbe04bffe2ab03bbe7
#
_cell.length_a   1.000
_cell.length_b   1.000
_cell.length_c   1.000
_cell.angle_alpha   90.00
_cell.angle_beta   90.00
_cell.angle_gamma   90.00
#
_symmetry.space_group_name_H-M   'P 1'
#
loop_
_entity.id
_entity.type
_entity.pdbx_description
1 polymer ?
#
loop_
_entity_poly.entity_id
_entity_poly.type
_entity_poly.pdbx_seq_one_letter_code
_entity_poly.pdbx_strand_id
1 'polypeptide(L)'
;LLAYISDKDLFAEIAKQKLATRLLQDQSASEDLERSLLSKLKQCNGAQFTMKMESMVSDIQMAKENNPKYVEWLKEKSAKNNEPMPKTDMNVTILADGSWPTYTVMAMTLPEELTECVKKYEEFYENTYASRKLTWIFGAGSGVTLNIKFAQKPIEISCSTLQASILLSLIHI
;
A
#
# COMPACT_ATOMS: atom_id res chain seq x y z
N LEU A 1 -1.34 -17.05 -27.74
CA LEU A 1 -0.29 -17.54 -26.81
C LEU A 1 -0.91 -18.29 -25.61
N LEU A 2 -1.90 -17.75 -24.91
CA LEU A 2 -2.53 -18.39 -23.72
C LEU A 2 -3.15 -19.76 -24.01
N ALA A 3 -3.62 -20.00 -25.23
CA ALA A 3 -4.18 -21.29 -25.63
C ALA A 3 -3.15 -22.44 -25.65
N TYR A 4 -1.86 -22.10 -25.68
CA TYR A 4 -0.75 -23.07 -25.68
C TYR A 4 -0.12 -23.33 -24.30
N ILE A 5 -0.64 -22.67 -23.26
CA ILE A 5 -0.17 -22.89 -21.89
C ILE A 5 -0.89 -24.12 -21.33
N SER A 6 -0.13 -25.16 -21.01
CA SER A 6 -0.65 -26.42 -20.48
C SER A 6 -1.15 -26.28 -19.04
N ASP A 7 -0.47 -25.50 -18.21
CA ASP A 7 -0.81 -25.27 -16.81
C ASP A 7 -1.31 -23.83 -16.59
N LYS A 8 -2.63 -23.69 -16.70
CA LYS A 8 -3.30 -22.39 -16.55
C LYS A 8 -3.31 -21.90 -15.11
N ASP A 9 -3.32 -22.80 -14.14
CA ASP A 9 -3.37 -22.44 -12.72
C ASP A 9 -2.03 -21.88 -12.25
N LEU A 10 -0.93 -22.51 -12.66
CA LEU A 10 0.41 -21.98 -12.41
C LEU A 10 0.61 -20.61 -13.07
N PHE A 11 0.12 -20.47 -14.31
CA PHE A 11 0.18 -19.18 -14.99
C PHE A 11 -0.62 -18.10 -14.26
N ALA A 12 -1.81 -18.42 -13.76
CA ALA A 12 -2.63 -17.49 -12.97
C ALA A 12 -1.91 -17.01 -11.72
N GLU A 13 -1.26 -17.94 -11.01
CA GLU A 13 -0.54 -17.58 -9.77
C GLU A 13 0.67 -16.70 -10.06
N ILE A 14 1.47 -17.02 -11.09
CA ILE A 14 2.60 -16.18 -11.51
C ILE A 14 2.11 -14.80 -11.99
N ALA A 15 1.04 -14.75 -12.78
CA ALA A 15 0.45 -13.50 -13.28
C ALA A 15 -0.03 -12.63 -12.11
N LYS A 16 -0.69 -13.22 -11.11
CA LYS A 16 -1.14 -12.57 -9.89
C LYS A 16 0.03 -11.97 -9.11
N GLN A 17 1.11 -12.73 -8.89
CA GLN A 17 2.30 -12.26 -8.17
C GLN A 17 2.98 -11.09 -8.90
N LYS A 18 3.12 -11.19 -10.24
CA LYS A 18 3.70 -10.11 -11.05
C LYS A 18 2.83 -8.86 -11.06
N LEU A 19 1.50 -9.02 -11.13
CA LEU A 19 0.56 -7.91 -11.03
C LEU A 19 0.67 -7.23 -9.66
N ALA A 20 0.68 -8.01 -8.57
CA ALA A 20 0.84 -7.49 -7.21
C ALA A 20 2.09 -6.62 -7.08
N THR A 21 3.23 -7.11 -7.56
CA THR A 21 4.50 -6.37 -7.54
C THR A 21 4.39 -5.05 -8.30
N ARG A 22 3.83 -5.05 -9.51
CA ARG A 22 3.68 -3.82 -10.32
C ARG A 22 2.76 -2.81 -9.65
N LEU A 23 1.62 -3.26 -9.09
CA LEU A 23 0.64 -2.39 -8.46
C LEU A 23 1.19 -1.75 -7.18
N LEU A 24 1.91 -2.51 -6.34
CA LEU A 24 2.46 -1.99 -5.07
C LEU A 24 3.71 -1.11 -5.26
N GLN A 25 4.47 -1.31 -6.34
CA GLN A 25 5.66 -0.52 -6.64
C GLN A 25 5.36 0.69 -7.54
N ASP A 26 4.09 0.96 -7.83
CA ASP A 26 3.65 1.99 -8.78
C ASP A 26 4.35 1.91 -10.15
N GLN A 27 4.71 0.68 -10.56
CA GLN A 27 5.36 0.39 -11.84
C GLN A 27 4.36 0.12 -12.97
N SER A 28 3.07 0.24 -12.69
CA SER A 28 2.05 0.07 -13.71
C SER A 28 2.00 1.30 -14.62
N ALA A 29 2.20 1.10 -15.91
CA ALA A 29 2.21 2.17 -16.90
C ALA A 29 0.85 2.91 -16.99
N SER A 30 -0.25 2.22 -16.72
CA SER A 30 -1.61 2.77 -16.69
C SER A 30 -2.58 1.74 -16.13
N GLU A 31 -3.48 2.20 -15.25
CA GLU A 31 -4.58 1.36 -14.75
C GLU A 31 -5.51 0.87 -15.86
N ASP A 32 -5.74 1.72 -16.88
CA ASP A 32 -6.60 1.36 -18.03
C ASP A 32 -5.99 0.20 -18.83
N LEU A 33 -4.67 0.16 -18.96
CA LEU A 33 -3.98 -0.94 -19.62
C LEU A 33 -4.09 -2.24 -18.81
N GLU A 34 -3.93 -2.18 -17.48
CA GLU A 34 -4.12 -3.35 -16.63
C GLU A 34 -5.58 -3.87 -16.71
N ARG A 35 -6.57 -2.98 -16.66
CA ARG A 35 -7.98 -3.33 -16.82
C ARG A 35 -8.28 -3.94 -18.21
N SER A 36 -7.70 -3.36 -19.26
CA SER A 36 -7.84 -3.87 -20.62
C SER A 36 -7.23 -5.27 -20.75
N LEU A 37 -6.03 -5.48 -20.16
CA LEU A 37 -5.39 -6.78 -20.13
C LEU A 37 -6.25 -7.81 -19.38
N LEU A 38 -6.75 -7.46 -18.18
CA LEU A 38 -7.61 -8.35 -17.39
C LEU A 38 -8.91 -8.68 -18.12
N SER A 39 -9.52 -7.73 -18.84
CA SER A 39 -10.70 -7.97 -19.65
C SER A 39 -10.43 -9.01 -20.74
N LYS A 40 -9.31 -8.92 -21.45
CA LYS A 40 -8.90 -9.91 -22.46
C LYS A 40 -8.61 -11.28 -21.84
N LEU A 41 -7.94 -11.32 -20.69
CA LEU A 41 -7.70 -12.56 -19.95
C LEU A 41 -9.01 -13.23 -19.53
N LYS A 42 -9.98 -12.44 -19.07
CA LYS A 42 -11.32 -12.89 -18.69
C LYS A 42 -12.08 -13.52 -19.86
N GLN A 43 -12.01 -12.91 -21.03
CA GLN A 43 -12.61 -13.45 -22.24
C GLN A 43 -12.01 -14.81 -22.66
N CYS A 44 -10.69 -14.97 -22.46
CA CYS A 44 -9.98 -16.20 -22.86
C CYS A 44 -10.09 -17.33 -21.83
N ASN A 45 -10.09 -17.03 -20.54
CA ASN A 45 -9.96 -18.02 -19.46
C ASN A 45 -11.15 -18.03 -18.47
N GLY A 46 -12.12 -17.15 -18.65
CA GLY A 46 -13.29 -17.03 -17.77
C GLY A 46 -13.09 -16.09 -16.58
N ALA A 47 -14.19 -15.73 -15.93
CA ALA A 47 -14.21 -14.74 -14.85
C ALA A 47 -13.48 -15.21 -13.60
N GLN A 48 -13.53 -16.50 -13.29
CA GLN A 48 -12.88 -17.07 -12.10
C GLN A 48 -11.36 -16.90 -12.13
N PHE A 49 -10.76 -16.97 -13.33
CA PHE A 49 -9.33 -16.76 -13.52
C PHE A 49 -8.87 -15.34 -13.14
N THR A 50 -9.66 -14.32 -13.45
CA THR A 50 -9.27 -12.91 -13.26
C THR A 50 -9.82 -12.27 -11.99
N MET A 51 -10.78 -12.90 -11.31
CA MET A 51 -11.51 -12.33 -10.18
C MET A 51 -10.59 -11.73 -9.09
N LYS A 52 -9.54 -12.47 -8.68
CA LYS A 52 -8.59 -11.99 -7.69
C LYS A 52 -7.76 -10.81 -8.19
N MET A 53 -7.33 -10.86 -9.44
CA MET A 53 -6.56 -9.78 -10.07
C MET A 53 -7.41 -8.51 -10.27
N GLU A 54 -8.68 -8.65 -10.63
CA GLU A 54 -9.63 -7.53 -10.72
C GLU A 54 -9.84 -6.89 -9.34
N SER A 55 -9.95 -7.70 -8.28
CA SER A 55 -10.04 -7.20 -6.90
C SER A 55 -8.79 -6.39 -6.50
N MET A 56 -7.58 -6.87 -6.87
CA MET A 56 -6.34 -6.15 -6.58
C MET A 56 -6.29 -4.76 -7.25
N VAL A 57 -6.71 -4.66 -8.50
CA VAL A 57 -6.79 -3.36 -9.21
C VAL A 57 -7.83 -2.44 -8.56
N SER A 58 -8.97 -3.00 -8.11
CA SER A 58 -9.99 -2.25 -7.38
C SER A 58 -9.47 -1.72 -6.04
N ASP A 59 -8.67 -2.51 -5.31
CA ASP A 59 -8.09 -2.09 -4.03
C ASP A 59 -7.15 -0.87 -4.20
N ILE A 60 -6.33 -0.85 -5.26
CA ILE A 60 -5.47 0.30 -5.58
C ILE A 60 -6.31 1.54 -5.89
N GLN A 61 -7.40 1.39 -6.64
CA GLN A 61 -8.29 2.52 -6.91
C GLN A 61 -8.93 3.05 -5.63
N MET A 62 -9.42 2.15 -4.77
CA MET A 62 -10.00 2.55 -3.47
C MET A 62 -8.97 3.26 -2.58
N ALA A 63 -7.70 2.87 -2.62
CA ALA A 63 -6.65 3.56 -1.88
C ALA A 63 -6.50 5.02 -2.35
N LYS A 64 -6.52 5.26 -3.67
CA LYS A 64 -6.47 6.62 -4.24
C LYS A 64 -7.65 7.49 -3.83
N GLU A 65 -8.80 6.89 -3.59
CA GLU A 65 -10.00 7.59 -3.12
C GLU A 65 -10.01 7.81 -1.60
N ASN A 66 -9.44 6.88 -0.83
CA ASN A 66 -9.45 6.92 0.63
C ASN A 66 -8.33 7.78 1.21
N ASN A 67 -7.16 7.84 0.59
CA ASN A 67 -6.05 8.66 1.07
C ASN A 67 -6.40 10.15 1.17
N PRO A 68 -7.08 10.80 0.19
CA PRO A 68 -7.56 12.17 0.34
C PRO A 68 -8.55 12.35 1.50
N LYS A 69 -9.48 11.40 1.72
CA LYS A 69 -10.44 11.44 2.83
C LYS A 69 -9.74 11.38 4.19
N TYR A 70 -8.67 10.57 4.29
CA TYR A 70 -7.85 10.53 5.49
C TYR A 70 -7.17 11.87 5.77
N VAL A 71 -6.62 12.53 4.75
CA VAL A 71 -6.02 13.85 4.89
C VAL A 71 -7.04 14.90 5.32
N GLU A 72 -8.26 14.87 4.78
CA GLU A 72 -9.35 15.76 5.20
C GLU A 72 -9.74 15.52 6.65
N TRP A 73 -9.93 14.27 7.04
CA TRP A 73 -10.22 13.88 8.41
C TRP A 73 -9.14 14.35 9.39
N LEU A 74 -7.84 14.22 9.04
CA LEU A 74 -6.73 14.74 9.84
C LEU A 74 -6.82 16.25 10.04
N LYS A 75 -7.12 17.01 8.98
CA LYS A 75 -7.27 18.47 9.05
C LYS A 75 -8.43 18.87 9.96
N GLU A 76 -9.57 18.21 9.84
CA GLU A 76 -10.73 18.45 10.70
C GLU A 76 -10.44 18.14 12.17
N LYS A 77 -9.79 17.01 12.43
CA LYS A 77 -9.40 16.58 13.78
C LYS A 77 -8.40 17.55 14.41
N SER A 78 -7.38 17.93 13.66
CA SER A 78 -6.38 18.91 14.09
C SER A 78 -7.01 20.26 14.43
N ALA A 79 -7.97 20.74 13.62
CA ALA A 79 -8.68 21.98 13.87
C ALA A 79 -9.58 21.90 15.11
N LYS A 80 -10.27 20.76 15.35
CA LYS A 80 -11.14 20.56 16.50
C LYS A 80 -10.38 20.45 17.83
N ASN A 81 -9.25 19.74 17.81
CA ASN A 81 -8.49 19.46 19.02
C ASN A 81 -7.36 20.48 19.27
N ASN A 82 -7.13 21.41 18.35
CA ASN A 82 -6.00 22.33 18.38
C ASN A 82 -4.64 21.61 18.44
N GLU A 83 -4.56 20.41 17.84
CA GLU A 83 -3.35 19.59 17.75
C GLU A 83 -2.58 19.90 16.47
N PRO A 84 -1.24 19.87 16.47
CA PRO A 84 -0.46 20.05 15.26
C PRO A 84 -0.70 18.90 14.29
N MET A 85 -0.70 19.22 12.99
CA MET A 85 -0.71 18.21 11.94
C MET A 85 0.52 17.31 12.05
N PRO A 86 0.41 16.00 11.75
CA PRO A 86 1.57 15.13 11.65
C PRO A 86 2.60 15.71 10.69
N LYS A 87 3.87 15.62 11.05
CA LYS A 87 4.97 16.08 10.17
C LYS A 87 5.20 15.14 8.99
N THR A 88 4.65 13.95 9.07
CA THR A 88 4.85 12.87 8.09
C THR A 88 3.57 12.64 7.30
N ASP A 89 3.67 12.73 5.99
CA ASP A 89 2.59 12.33 5.09
C ASP A 89 2.55 10.81 5.00
N MET A 90 1.35 10.23 5.06
CA MET A 90 1.14 8.80 5.01
C MET A 90 0.06 8.44 3.99
N ASN A 91 0.43 7.55 3.07
CA ASN A 91 -0.50 6.92 2.14
C ASN A 91 -0.63 5.44 2.48
N VAL A 92 -1.85 4.95 2.54
CA VAL A 92 -2.14 3.56 2.89
C VAL A 92 -2.91 2.88 1.77
N THR A 93 -2.44 1.70 1.38
CA THR A 93 -3.14 0.82 0.45
C THR A 93 -3.70 -0.36 1.24
N ILE A 94 -5.02 -0.50 1.23
CA ILE A 94 -5.72 -1.60 1.91
C ILE A 94 -5.84 -2.76 0.94
N LEU A 95 -5.32 -3.91 1.33
CA LEU A 95 -5.30 -5.12 0.54
C LEU A 95 -6.42 -6.06 1.02
N ALA A 96 -7.33 -6.46 0.13
CA ALA A 96 -8.38 -7.42 0.45
C ALA A 96 -7.79 -8.81 0.70
N ASP A 97 -8.08 -9.38 1.86
CA ASP A 97 -7.63 -10.72 2.21
C ASP A 97 -8.08 -11.76 1.18
N GLY A 98 -7.21 -12.72 0.87
CA GLY A 98 -7.47 -13.80 -0.10
C GLY A 98 -7.33 -13.41 -1.57
N SER A 99 -7.28 -12.13 -1.94
CA SER A 99 -7.05 -11.68 -3.32
C SER A 99 -5.58 -11.48 -3.62
N TRP A 100 -4.83 -10.95 -2.70
CA TRP A 100 -3.39 -10.69 -2.81
C TRP A 100 -2.53 -11.93 -2.49
N PRO A 101 -1.28 -11.97 -2.95
CA PRO A 101 -0.33 -12.95 -2.46
C PRO A 101 -0.17 -12.84 -0.94
N THR A 102 0.19 -13.94 -0.29
CA THR A 102 0.45 -13.94 1.15
C THR A 102 1.76 -13.21 1.44
N TYR A 103 1.68 -12.18 2.27
CA TYR A 103 2.84 -11.44 2.74
C TYR A 103 3.15 -11.81 4.19
N THR A 104 4.44 -11.88 4.52
CA THR A 104 4.88 -12.13 5.88
C THR A 104 4.65 -10.89 6.74
N VAL A 105 3.87 -11.05 7.80
CA VAL A 105 3.72 -10.01 8.83
C VAL A 105 4.96 -10.06 9.72
N MET A 106 5.76 -9.01 9.67
CA MET A 106 6.95 -8.87 10.53
C MET A 106 6.57 -8.08 11.78
N ALA A 107 6.80 -8.67 12.95
CA ALA A 107 6.76 -7.92 14.20
C ALA A 107 7.94 -6.95 14.23
N MET A 108 7.66 -5.65 14.16
CA MET A 108 8.67 -4.60 14.11
C MET A 108 8.29 -3.48 15.08
N THR A 109 9.26 -3.01 15.84
CA THR A 109 9.10 -1.79 16.64
C THR A 109 9.35 -0.59 15.74
N LEU A 110 8.33 0.21 15.53
CA LEU A 110 8.42 1.42 14.73
C LEU A 110 8.94 2.59 15.57
N PRO A 111 9.70 3.52 14.98
CA PRO A 111 9.99 4.81 15.57
C PRO A 111 8.72 5.57 15.95
N GLU A 112 8.83 6.50 16.90
CA GLU A 112 7.68 7.21 17.45
C GLU A 112 6.87 7.94 16.38
N GLU A 113 7.54 8.59 15.43
CA GLU A 113 6.90 9.33 14.33
C GLU A 113 6.05 8.42 13.45
N LEU A 114 6.56 7.24 13.12
CA LEU A 114 5.81 6.27 12.31
C LEU A 114 4.68 5.61 13.11
N THR A 115 4.93 5.35 14.40
CA THR A 115 3.91 4.80 15.29
C THR A 115 2.72 5.75 15.46
N GLU A 116 2.98 7.05 15.55
CA GLU A 116 1.93 8.07 15.63
C GLU A 116 1.06 8.08 14.35
N CYS A 117 1.70 8.02 13.18
CA CYS A 117 0.99 7.97 11.91
C CYS A 117 0.10 6.72 11.79
N VAL A 118 0.63 5.56 12.19
CA VAL A 118 -0.10 4.28 12.19
C VAL A 118 -1.33 4.38 13.10
N LYS A 119 -1.18 4.86 14.34
CA LYS A 119 -2.30 5.02 15.28
C LYS A 119 -3.38 5.98 14.77
N LYS A 120 -2.98 7.10 14.17
CA LYS A 120 -3.94 8.06 13.58
C LYS A 120 -4.72 7.45 12.42
N TYR A 121 -4.07 6.63 11.59
CA TYR A 121 -4.76 5.94 10.51
C TYR A 121 -5.68 4.83 11.02
N GLU A 122 -5.29 4.07 12.04
CA GLU A 122 -6.15 3.07 12.69
C GLU A 122 -7.42 3.73 13.23
N GLU A 123 -7.31 4.85 13.93
CA GLU A 123 -8.45 5.60 14.44
C GLU A 123 -9.38 6.09 13.31
N PHE A 124 -8.83 6.64 12.23
CA PHE A 124 -9.61 7.00 11.05
C PHE A 124 -10.37 5.81 10.48
N TYR A 125 -9.67 4.68 10.36
CA TYR A 125 -10.22 3.47 9.76
C TYR A 125 -11.31 2.85 10.62
N GLU A 126 -11.13 2.77 11.94
CA GLU A 126 -12.14 2.29 12.89
C GLU A 126 -13.40 3.16 12.88
N ASN A 127 -13.24 4.48 12.80
CA ASN A 127 -14.36 5.40 12.68
C ASN A 127 -15.13 5.25 11.36
N THR A 128 -14.44 4.86 10.30
CA THR A 128 -15.04 4.73 8.96
C THR A 128 -15.60 3.32 8.72
N TYR A 129 -14.95 2.29 9.27
CA TYR A 129 -15.24 0.87 9.00
C TYR A 129 -15.27 0.04 10.30
N ALA A 130 -16.27 0.22 11.12
CA ALA A 130 -16.41 -0.37 12.47
C ALA A 130 -16.32 -1.90 12.56
N SER A 131 -16.50 -2.64 11.45
CA SER A 131 -16.49 -4.12 11.42
C SER A 131 -15.22 -4.74 10.84
N ARG A 132 -14.20 -3.92 10.48
CA ARG A 132 -12.98 -4.39 9.82
C ARG A 132 -11.78 -4.21 10.71
N LYS A 133 -10.84 -5.17 10.64
CA LYS A 133 -9.55 -5.08 11.32
C LYS A 133 -8.44 -4.87 10.32
N LEU A 134 -7.48 -4.01 10.66
CA LEU A 134 -6.25 -3.82 9.90
C LEU A 134 -5.14 -4.73 10.42
N THR A 135 -4.35 -5.26 9.51
CA THR A 135 -3.07 -5.92 9.82
C THR A 135 -2.00 -5.23 8.99
N TRP A 136 -1.00 -4.66 9.66
CA TRP A 136 0.04 -3.90 8.99
C TRP A 136 1.11 -4.80 8.37
N ILE A 137 1.48 -4.48 7.14
CA ILE A 137 2.52 -5.18 6.38
C ILE A 137 3.60 -4.16 6.01
N PHE A 138 4.73 -4.20 6.69
CA PHE A 138 5.84 -3.25 6.49
C PHE A 138 6.92 -3.74 5.53
N GLY A 139 6.77 -4.93 4.95
CA GLY A 139 7.79 -5.55 4.10
C GLY A 139 7.52 -5.43 2.61
N ALA A 140 6.30 -5.65 2.18
CA ALA A 140 5.95 -5.73 0.76
C ALA A 140 5.48 -4.36 0.24
N GLY A 141 6.31 -3.72 -0.58
CA GLY A 141 5.94 -2.46 -1.25
C GLY A 141 5.86 -1.23 -0.35
N SER A 142 6.15 -1.36 0.96
CA SER A 142 6.19 -0.19 1.84
C SER A 142 7.49 0.59 1.64
N GLY A 143 7.37 1.85 1.30
CA GLY A 143 8.50 2.77 1.14
C GLY A 143 8.34 3.99 2.04
N VAL A 144 9.45 4.54 2.48
CA VAL A 144 9.54 5.77 3.25
C VAL A 144 10.52 6.70 2.57
N THR A 145 10.14 7.94 2.39
CA THR A 145 11.02 8.99 1.92
C THR A 145 11.43 9.88 3.10
N LEU A 146 12.72 9.89 3.41
CA LEU A 146 13.28 10.69 4.47
C LEU A 146 13.95 11.93 3.90
N ASN A 147 13.56 13.12 4.40
CA ASN A 147 14.21 14.39 4.11
C ASN A 147 15.23 14.70 5.20
N ILE A 148 16.50 14.40 4.95
CA ILE A 148 17.57 14.59 5.94
C ILE A 148 18.37 15.84 5.55
N LYS A 149 18.57 16.74 6.53
CA LYS A 149 19.43 17.92 6.36
C LYS A 149 20.85 17.56 6.72
N PHE A 150 21.70 17.32 5.72
CA PHE A 150 23.13 17.22 5.90
C PHE A 150 23.78 18.57 5.65
N ALA A 151 24.46 19.09 6.66
CA ALA A 151 25.24 20.34 6.59
C ALA A 151 24.47 21.52 5.94
N GLN A 152 24.55 21.68 4.63
CA GLN A 152 23.96 22.82 3.91
C GLN A 152 22.87 22.47 2.92
N LYS A 153 22.63 21.19 2.64
CA LYS A 153 21.63 20.76 1.62
C LYS A 153 20.71 19.68 2.19
N PRO A 154 19.40 19.80 1.98
CA PRO A 154 18.48 18.70 2.23
C PRO A 154 18.74 17.58 1.21
N ILE A 155 18.79 16.34 1.68
CA ILE A 155 18.91 15.15 0.84
C ILE A 155 17.67 14.29 1.08
N GLU A 156 17.05 13.90 -0.02
CA GLU A 156 15.92 13.00 -0.02
C GLU A 156 16.41 11.56 -0.19
N ILE A 157 16.05 10.68 0.74
CA ILE A 157 16.43 9.28 0.72
C ILE A 157 15.17 8.43 0.71
N SER A 158 14.96 7.69 -0.39
CA SER A 158 13.91 6.69 -0.48
C SER A 158 14.45 5.33 -0.01
N CYS A 159 13.79 4.74 0.96
CA CYS A 159 14.20 3.48 1.58
C CYS A 159 12.99 2.66 2.03
N SER A 160 13.21 1.39 2.39
CA SER A 160 12.15 0.57 2.98
C SER A 160 11.81 1.04 4.40
N THR A 161 10.62 0.70 4.89
CA THR A 161 10.21 1.05 6.27
C THR A 161 11.21 0.53 7.32
N LEU A 162 11.80 -0.63 7.07
CA LEU A 162 12.82 -1.21 7.96
C LEU A 162 14.11 -0.37 7.97
N GLN A 163 14.59 0.04 6.80
CA GLN A 163 15.76 0.93 6.68
C GLN A 163 15.48 2.30 7.29
N ALA A 164 14.29 2.87 7.06
CA ALA A 164 13.88 4.13 7.66
C ALA A 164 13.85 4.04 9.19
N SER A 165 13.35 2.95 9.75
CA SER A 165 13.30 2.73 11.21
C SER A 165 14.70 2.70 11.82
N ILE A 166 15.67 2.06 11.15
CA ILE A 166 17.07 2.05 11.59
C ILE A 166 17.67 3.46 11.50
N LEU A 167 17.47 4.15 10.39
CA LEU A 167 18.01 5.50 10.20
C LEU A 167 17.45 6.50 11.24
N LEU A 168 16.14 6.46 11.47
CA LEU A 168 15.49 7.33 12.46
C LEU A 168 15.95 7.00 13.89
N SER A 169 16.16 5.74 14.23
CA SER A 169 16.68 5.37 15.55
C SER A 169 18.11 5.87 15.80
N LEU A 170 18.93 5.96 14.74
CA LEU A 170 20.30 6.49 14.84
C LEU A 170 20.36 8.02 14.97
N ILE A 171 19.34 8.73 14.49
CA ILE A 171 19.27 10.21 14.58
C ILE A 171 18.91 10.65 16.01
N HIS A 172 18.29 9.78 16.80
CA HIS A 172 17.90 10.06 18.20
C HIS A 172 18.94 9.60 19.24
N ILE A 173 20.09 9.08 18.81
CA ILE A 173 21.25 8.79 19.67
C ILE A 173 22.23 9.96 19.64
#